data_e47d0b4d89aa9441ea7dd374c465c009
#
_entry.id   e47d0b4d89aa9441ea7dd374c465c009
#
_cell.length_a   1.000
_cell.length_b   1.000
_cell.length_c   1.000
_cell.angle_alpha   90.00
_cell.angle_beta   90.00
_cell.angle_gamma   90.00
#
_symmetry.space_group_name_H-M   'P 1'
#
loop_
_entity.id
_entity.type
_entity.pdbx_description
1 polymer ?
#
loop_
_entity_poly.entity_id
_entity_poly.type
_entity_poly.pdbx_seq_one_letter_code
_entity_poly.pdbx_strand_id
1 'polypeptide(L)'
;YKHNGVIHKSWKSAIVLEINDDFIVLGNENVLVTKQDGRTWHTKEPAIMFFYKKRWFNIIAQLKCNGIFYNIGYPIAIGLLIAMNIYLIIKKKNNLGTIISSLGIIIAPIYIMIITGVDQLKRTQFNYSFVIGFLILLFVIFIIEYKKLKYLGYLLIIFALGLAYRQSNITGKLFASDNVRFKTDTILATKIQNDIEHKNWYDKNKKYTLILLGKQECNSSILYLKGEVIGHSFFEFDYQYIYGTNKRANAFFRTLGYDYQIPSVEEFKRAKEFAKEKDLASYPKDDYIQKIENDTIIVRLSEEI
;
A
#
# COMPACT_ATOMS: atom_id res chain seq x y z
N TYR A 1 10.17 -9.38 -27.71
CA TYR A 1 9.24 -8.98 -26.66
C TYR A 1 9.26 -7.46 -26.51
N LYS A 2 8.10 -6.82 -26.48
CA LYS A 2 7.98 -5.38 -26.39
C LYS A 2 7.30 -5.00 -25.07
N HIS A 3 8.04 -4.33 -24.19
CA HIS A 3 7.51 -3.82 -22.92
C HIS A 3 7.73 -2.31 -22.90
N ASN A 4 6.67 -1.53 -22.64
CA ASN A 4 6.70 -0.06 -22.64
C ASN A 4 7.34 0.57 -23.89
N GLY A 5 7.14 -0.06 -25.06
CA GLY A 5 7.70 0.40 -26.33
C GLY A 5 9.17 0.05 -26.59
N VAL A 6 9.89 -0.50 -25.61
CA VAL A 6 11.29 -0.89 -25.78
C VAL A 6 11.38 -2.33 -26.28
N ILE A 7 12.15 -2.56 -27.34
CA ILE A 7 12.39 -3.90 -27.90
C ILE A 7 13.70 -4.44 -27.30
N HIS A 8 13.58 -5.44 -26.46
CA HIS A 8 14.72 -6.11 -25.86
C HIS A 8 15.16 -7.28 -26.74
N LYS A 9 16.22 -7.09 -27.53
CA LYS A 9 16.73 -8.13 -28.47
C LYS A 9 17.32 -9.37 -27.76
N SER A 10 17.73 -9.24 -26.49
CA SER A 10 18.33 -10.32 -25.67
C SER A 10 17.30 -11.34 -25.15
N TRP A 11 16.02 -11.14 -25.34
CA TRP A 11 14.95 -11.96 -24.76
C TRP A 11 14.39 -13.02 -25.71
N LYS A 12 15.05 -13.29 -26.82
CA LYS A 12 14.55 -14.22 -27.86
C LYS A 12 14.28 -15.65 -27.39
N SER A 13 14.85 -16.05 -26.26
CA SER A 13 14.72 -17.42 -25.72
C SER A 13 14.30 -17.45 -24.24
N ALA A 14 13.91 -16.32 -23.65
CA ALA A 14 13.49 -16.28 -22.26
C ALA A 14 12.01 -16.63 -22.09
N ILE A 15 11.71 -17.50 -21.14
CA ILE A 15 10.34 -17.80 -20.73
C ILE A 15 9.93 -16.74 -19.70
N VAL A 16 8.80 -16.08 -19.93
CA VAL A 16 8.22 -15.17 -18.95
C VAL A 16 7.61 -16.02 -17.84
N LEU A 17 8.17 -15.93 -16.64
CA LEU A 17 7.69 -16.66 -15.47
C LEU A 17 6.66 -15.87 -14.68
N GLU A 18 6.81 -14.54 -14.64
CA GLU A 18 5.90 -13.67 -13.91
C GLU A 18 5.90 -12.27 -14.51
N ILE A 19 4.74 -11.67 -14.56
CA ILE A 19 4.53 -10.25 -14.87
C ILE A 19 3.72 -9.65 -13.73
N ASN A 20 4.28 -8.65 -13.06
CA ASN A 20 3.54 -7.84 -12.12
C ASN A 20 3.81 -6.35 -12.37
N ASP A 21 3.16 -5.48 -11.59
CA ASP A 21 3.23 -4.03 -11.80
C ASP A 21 4.63 -3.44 -11.61
N ASP A 22 5.52 -4.15 -10.91
CA ASP A 22 6.86 -3.67 -10.58
C ASP A 22 7.97 -4.29 -11.42
N PHE A 23 7.81 -5.53 -11.90
CA PHE A 23 8.87 -6.25 -12.62
C PHE A 23 8.34 -7.42 -13.46
N ILE A 24 9.15 -7.80 -14.45
CA ILE A 24 8.97 -9.01 -15.26
C ILE A 24 10.11 -9.96 -14.92
N VAL A 25 9.77 -11.20 -14.55
CA VAL A 25 10.74 -12.24 -14.30
C VAL A 25 10.84 -13.15 -15.51
N LEU A 26 12.04 -13.27 -16.03
CA LEU A 26 12.35 -14.11 -17.19
C LEU A 26 13.14 -15.33 -16.74
N GLY A 27 12.68 -16.52 -17.15
CA GLY A 27 13.38 -17.77 -16.89
C GLY A 27 14.44 -18.02 -17.95
N ASN A 28 15.69 -17.84 -17.59
CA ASN A 28 16.86 -18.33 -18.27
C ASN A 28 18.01 -18.42 -17.25
N GLU A 29 19.18 -18.92 -17.59
CA GLU A 29 20.34 -19.04 -16.69
C GLU A 29 20.71 -17.73 -15.98
N ASN A 30 20.31 -16.59 -16.54
CA ASN A 30 20.41 -15.28 -15.90
C ASN A 30 19.02 -14.66 -15.72
N VAL A 31 18.62 -14.41 -14.49
CA VAL A 31 17.36 -13.73 -14.19
C VAL A 31 17.48 -12.25 -14.50
N LEU A 32 16.71 -11.82 -15.48
CA LEU A 32 16.55 -10.40 -15.79
C LEU A 32 15.29 -9.88 -15.08
N VAL A 33 15.46 -9.00 -14.12
CA VAL A 33 14.35 -8.32 -13.46
C VAL A 33 14.29 -6.90 -13.99
N THR A 34 13.24 -6.56 -14.69
CA THR A 34 13.02 -5.20 -15.20
C THR A 34 11.91 -4.55 -14.37
N LYS A 35 12.23 -3.46 -13.68
CA LYS A 35 11.21 -2.62 -13.02
C LYS A 35 10.51 -1.74 -14.05
N GLN A 36 9.32 -1.26 -13.72
CA GLN A 36 8.57 -0.31 -14.56
C GLN A 36 9.33 0.99 -14.83
N ASP A 37 10.30 1.36 -13.97
CA ASP A 37 11.17 2.52 -14.15
C ASP A 37 12.27 2.32 -15.22
N GLY A 38 12.27 1.18 -15.93
CA GLY A 38 13.24 0.83 -16.98
C GLY A 38 14.58 0.34 -16.46
N ARG A 39 14.80 0.23 -15.15
CA ARG A 39 16.03 -0.32 -14.59
C ARG A 39 16.03 -1.83 -14.71
N THR A 40 17.06 -2.34 -15.34
CA THR A 40 17.27 -3.76 -15.55
C THR A 40 18.33 -4.28 -14.60
N TRP A 41 18.03 -5.32 -13.86
CA TRP A 41 18.94 -5.94 -12.90
C TRP A 41 19.30 -7.34 -13.39
N HIS A 42 20.58 -7.60 -13.56
CA HIS A 42 21.07 -8.92 -13.84
C HIS A 42 21.44 -9.62 -12.52
N THR A 43 20.80 -10.76 -12.24
CA THR A 43 21.22 -11.60 -11.14
C THR A 43 21.78 -12.91 -11.69
N LYS A 44 22.86 -13.39 -11.10
CA LYS A 44 23.43 -14.70 -11.43
C LYS A 44 22.67 -15.87 -10.78
N GLU A 45 21.62 -15.55 -10.01
CA GLU A 45 20.83 -16.56 -9.32
C GLU A 45 19.73 -17.10 -10.25
N PRO A 46 19.44 -18.41 -10.21
CA PRO A 46 18.32 -18.99 -10.94
C PRO A 46 17.00 -18.30 -10.51
N ALA A 47 16.08 -18.11 -11.45
CA ALA A 47 14.78 -17.48 -11.21
C ALA A 47 14.06 -18.08 -10.00
N ILE A 48 14.06 -19.40 -9.90
CA ILE A 48 13.45 -20.12 -8.78
C ILE A 48 14.04 -19.70 -7.42
N MET A 49 15.38 -19.58 -7.32
CA MET A 49 16.06 -19.15 -6.08
C MET A 49 15.70 -17.72 -5.70
N PHE A 50 15.59 -16.82 -6.69
CA PHE A 50 15.16 -15.44 -6.44
C PHE A 50 13.74 -15.38 -5.89
N PHE A 51 12.81 -16.16 -6.44
CA PHE A 51 11.45 -16.29 -5.93
C PHE A 51 11.41 -16.80 -4.49
N TYR A 52 12.16 -17.87 -4.19
CA TYR A 52 12.23 -18.40 -2.84
C TYR A 52 12.76 -17.38 -1.84
N LYS A 53 13.85 -16.67 -2.16
CA LYS A 53 14.42 -15.66 -1.28
C LYS A 53 13.44 -14.52 -1.01
N LYS A 54 12.77 -14.00 -2.06
CA LYS A 54 11.77 -12.93 -1.91
C LYS A 54 10.57 -13.38 -1.08
N ARG A 55 10.04 -14.58 -1.32
CA ARG A 55 8.95 -15.15 -0.53
C ARG A 55 9.31 -15.29 0.94
N TRP A 56 10.47 -15.87 1.23
CA TRP A 56 10.96 -15.99 2.61
C TRP A 56 11.15 -14.65 3.28
N PHE A 57 11.69 -13.67 2.57
CA PHE A 57 11.85 -12.31 3.09
C PHE A 57 10.51 -11.70 3.45
N ASN A 58 9.50 -11.81 2.60
CA ASN A 58 8.16 -11.30 2.85
C ASN A 58 7.49 -12.02 4.03
N ILE A 59 7.60 -13.35 4.11
CA ILE A 59 7.09 -14.13 5.25
C ILE A 59 7.75 -13.69 6.56
N ILE A 60 9.08 -13.54 6.57
CA ILE A 60 9.81 -13.09 7.74
C ILE A 60 9.43 -11.66 8.11
N ALA A 61 9.23 -10.77 7.14
CA ALA A 61 8.78 -9.41 7.38
C ALA A 61 7.40 -9.38 8.04
N GLN A 62 6.47 -10.20 7.59
CA GLN A 62 5.15 -10.34 8.22
C GLN A 62 5.25 -10.89 9.64
N LEU A 63 6.09 -11.90 9.87
CA LEU A 63 6.35 -12.45 11.21
C LEU A 63 7.06 -11.45 12.14
N LYS A 64 7.84 -10.50 11.59
CA LYS A 64 8.51 -9.43 12.35
C LYS A 64 7.60 -8.23 12.69
N CYS A 65 6.30 -8.33 12.42
CA CYS A 65 5.33 -7.29 12.82
C CYS A 65 5.44 -5.97 12.07
N ASN A 66 5.80 -5.99 10.80
CA ASN A 66 5.83 -4.79 9.97
C ASN A 66 4.42 -4.27 9.60
N GLY A 67 3.37 -4.95 10.04
CA GLY A 67 1.98 -4.58 9.80
C GLY A 67 1.44 -3.58 10.83
N ILE A 68 0.70 -2.58 10.36
CA ILE A 68 0.05 -1.58 11.22
C ILE A 68 -1.17 -2.20 11.93
N PHE A 69 -1.88 -3.13 11.26
CA PHE A 69 -3.18 -3.62 11.72
C PHE A 69 -3.11 -4.74 12.77
N TYR A 70 -1.99 -5.43 12.93
CA TYR A 70 -1.87 -6.52 13.91
C TYR A 70 -0.61 -6.43 14.78
N ASN A 71 0.27 -5.47 14.52
CA ASN A 71 1.45 -5.19 15.33
C ASN A 71 2.18 -6.48 15.80
N ILE A 72 2.55 -6.54 17.11
CA ILE A 72 3.21 -7.71 17.70
C ILE A 72 2.24 -8.87 18.04
N GLY A 73 0.93 -8.68 17.83
CA GLY A 73 -0.07 -9.67 18.23
C GLY A 73 0.08 -11.01 17.52
N TYR A 74 0.41 -10.99 16.22
CA TYR A 74 0.49 -12.21 15.42
C TYR A 74 1.63 -13.16 15.86
N PRO A 75 2.90 -12.72 16.00
CA PRO A 75 3.95 -13.61 16.51
C PRO A 75 3.73 -14.05 17.96
N ILE A 76 3.10 -13.22 18.80
CA ILE A 76 2.71 -13.62 20.14
C ILE A 76 1.69 -14.76 20.07
N ALA A 77 0.64 -14.61 19.28
CA ALA A 77 -0.40 -15.63 19.12
C ALA A 77 0.17 -16.96 18.58
N ILE A 78 1.09 -16.91 17.62
CA ILE A 78 1.81 -18.08 17.12
C ILE A 78 2.65 -18.72 18.23
N GLY A 79 3.39 -17.94 19.00
CA GLY A 79 4.20 -18.43 20.11
C GLY A 79 3.35 -19.16 21.16
N LEU A 80 2.18 -18.62 21.50
CA LEU A 80 1.23 -19.24 22.41
C LEU A 80 0.69 -20.57 21.85
N LEU A 81 0.36 -20.64 20.57
CA LEU A 81 -0.11 -21.85 19.91
C LEU A 81 0.98 -22.93 19.89
N ILE A 82 2.22 -22.56 19.61
CA ILE A 82 3.36 -23.48 19.64
C ILE A 82 3.57 -24.02 21.06
N ALA A 83 3.55 -23.16 22.07
CA ALA A 83 3.68 -23.55 23.46
C ALA A 83 2.59 -24.54 23.89
N MET A 84 1.33 -24.30 23.46
CA MET A 84 0.20 -25.19 23.69
C MET A 84 0.45 -26.58 23.06
N ASN A 85 0.88 -26.62 21.79
CA ASN A 85 1.16 -27.88 21.09
C ASN A 85 2.30 -28.66 21.74
N ILE A 86 3.40 -27.99 22.13
CA ILE A 86 4.51 -28.63 22.87
C ILE A 86 4.01 -29.28 24.17
N TYR A 87 3.20 -28.54 24.93
CA TYR A 87 2.63 -29.07 26.16
C TYR A 87 1.76 -30.30 25.90
N LEU A 88 0.89 -30.29 24.88
CA LEU A 88 0.04 -31.42 24.53
C LEU A 88 0.86 -32.63 24.09
N ILE A 89 1.95 -32.42 23.36
CA ILE A 89 2.89 -33.49 22.96
C ILE A 89 3.53 -34.13 24.22
N ILE A 90 4.07 -33.32 25.13
CA ILE A 90 4.70 -33.80 26.35
C ILE A 90 3.70 -34.64 27.20
N LYS A 91 2.44 -34.20 27.23
CA LYS A 91 1.37 -34.89 27.95
C LYS A 91 0.79 -36.09 27.18
N LYS A 92 1.31 -36.41 26.00
CA LYS A 92 0.81 -37.47 25.10
C LYS A 92 -0.70 -37.35 24.79
N LYS A 93 -1.22 -36.11 24.83
CA LYS A 93 -2.63 -35.77 24.51
C LYS A 93 -2.80 -35.19 23.10
N ASN A 94 -1.70 -35.00 22.39
CA ASN A 94 -1.72 -34.47 21.03
C ASN A 94 -1.95 -35.59 20.02
N ASN A 95 -2.70 -35.29 18.97
CA ASN A 95 -2.88 -36.13 17.81
C ASN A 95 -2.42 -35.42 16.54
N LEU A 96 -2.22 -36.15 15.48
CA LEU A 96 -1.79 -35.60 14.19
C LEU A 96 -2.75 -34.51 13.67
N GLY A 97 -4.05 -34.67 13.89
CA GLY A 97 -5.06 -33.70 13.51
C GLY A 97 -4.88 -32.33 14.19
N THR A 98 -4.54 -32.33 15.49
CA THR A 98 -4.28 -31.08 16.22
C THR A 98 -3.07 -30.34 15.66
N ILE A 99 -2.00 -31.06 15.32
CA ILE A 99 -0.80 -30.46 14.73
C ILE A 99 -1.12 -29.88 13.35
N ILE A 100 -1.80 -30.63 12.48
CA ILE A 100 -2.17 -30.17 11.14
C ILE A 100 -3.09 -28.95 11.22
N SER A 101 -4.10 -28.97 12.11
CA SER A 101 -5.00 -27.83 12.30
C SER A 101 -4.24 -26.58 12.79
N SER A 102 -3.30 -26.75 13.72
CA SER A 102 -2.48 -25.64 14.20
C SER A 102 -1.62 -25.03 13.09
N LEU A 103 -0.98 -25.86 12.27
CA LEU A 103 -0.23 -25.39 11.10
C LEU A 103 -1.13 -24.68 10.10
N GLY A 104 -2.34 -25.20 9.83
CA GLY A 104 -3.33 -24.57 8.97
C GLY A 104 -3.71 -23.18 9.46
N ILE A 105 -3.95 -23.00 10.76
CA ILE A 105 -4.30 -21.70 11.34
C ILE A 105 -3.13 -20.70 11.23
N ILE A 106 -1.87 -21.16 11.45
CA ILE A 106 -0.69 -20.30 11.28
C ILE A 106 -0.52 -19.87 9.82
N ILE A 107 -0.77 -20.77 8.88
CA ILE A 107 -0.56 -20.50 7.45
C ILE A 107 -1.71 -19.70 6.84
N ALA A 108 -2.93 -19.84 7.35
CA ALA A 108 -4.13 -19.24 6.78
C ALA A 108 -4.00 -17.72 6.45
N PRO A 109 -3.44 -16.84 7.30
CA PRO A 109 -3.32 -15.43 6.97
C PRO A 109 -2.29 -15.14 5.89
N ILE A 110 -1.27 -15.99 5.74
CA ILE A 110 -0.14 -15.77 4.82
C ILE A 110 -0.20 -16.66 3.57
N TYR A 111 -1.24 -17.53 3.44
CA TYR A 111 -1.26 -18.52 2.36
C TYR A 111 -1.25 -17.88 0.96
N ILE A 112 -1.95 -16.76 0.78
CA ILE A 112 -1.95 -16.03 -0.50
C ILE A 112 -0.54 -15.59 -0.86
N MET A 113 0.19 -15.03 0.11
CA MET A 113 1.59 -14.61 -0.08
C MET A 113 2.51 -15.80 -0.37
N ILE A 114 2.25 -16.97 0.25
CA ILE A 114 3.00 -18.20 -0.03
C ILE A 114 2.78 -18.63 -1.48
N ILE A 115 1.55 -18.56 -1.98
CA ILE A 115 1.20 -18.97 -3.35
C ILE A 115 1.70 -17.95 -4.37
N THR A 116 1.40 -16.68 -4.18
CA THR A 116 1.67 -15.64 -5.18
C THR A 116 3.10 -15.09 -5.11
N GLY A 117 3.77 -15.21 -3.96
CA GLY A 117 5.08 -14.60 -3.71
C GLY A 117 5.04 -13.07 -3.57
N VAL A 118 3.87 -12.46 -3.70
CA VAL A 118 3.66 -11.01 -3.61
C VAL A 118 3.25 -10.64 -2.19
N ASP A 119 3.75 -9.51 -1.70
CA ASP A 119 3.34 -8.99 -0.39
C ASP A 119 1.87 -8.59 -0.41
N GLN A 120 1.15 -8.96 0.65
CA GLN A 120 -0.27 -8.65 0.74
C GLN A 120 -0.48 -7.16 1.01
N LEU A 121 -1.42 -6.56 0.29
CA LEU A 121 -1.88 -5.21 0.57
C LEU A 121 -2.37 -5.14 2.03
N LYS A 122 -1.96 -4.11 2.75
CA LYS A 122 -2.30 -3.97 4.20
C LYS A 122 -3.81 -4.01 4.45
N ARG A 123 -4.61 -3.50 3.51
CA ARG A 123 -6.08 -3.55 3.56
C ARG A 123 -6.66 -4.97 3.53
N THR A 124 -5.93 -5.95 2.99
CA THR A 124 -6.37 -7.35 2.97
C THR A 124 -5.91 -8.13 4.20
N GLN A 125 -5.10 -7.52 5.05
CA GLN A 125 -4.54 -8.14 6.26
C GLN A 125 -5.50 -8.10 7.47
N PHE A 126 -6.76 -7.69 7.31
CA PHE A 126 -7.74 -7.68 8.41
C PHE A 126 -7.97 -9.07 9.03
N ASN A 127 -7.74 -10.13 8.26
CA ASN A 127 -7.85 -11.52 8.73
C ASN A 127 -6.87 -11.84 9.86
N TYR A 128 -5.73 -11.16 9.93
CA TYR A 128 -4.76 -11.36 11.02
C TYR A 128 -5.36 -11.05 12.39
N SER A 129 -6.17 -10.01 12.48
CA SER A 129 -6.81 -9.63 13.74
C SER A 129 -7.76 -10.71 14.26
N PHE A 130 -8.51 -11.36 13.37
CA PHE A 130 -9.39 -12.48 13.73
C PHE A 130 -8.59 -13.70 14.19
N VAL A 131 -7.52 -14.05 13.46
CA VAL A 131 -6.68 -15.19 13.82
C VAL A 131 -5.98 -14.93 15.15
N ILE A 132 -5.49 -13.72 15.41
CA ILE A 132 -4.88 -13.35 16.70
C ILE A 132 -5.88 -13.51 17.84
N GLY A 133 -7.07 -12.92 17.70
CA GLY A 133 -8.12 -13.01 18.71
C GLY A 133 -8.52 -14.45 18.98
N PHE A 134 -8.71 -15.26 17.96
CA PHE A 134 -9.04 -16.68 18.07
C PHE A 134 -7.94 -17.48 18.77
N LEU A 135 -6.68 -17.31 18.41
CA LEU A 135 -5.56 -18.02 19.01
C LEU A 135 -5.35 -17.65 20.48
N ILE A 136 -5.48 -16.37 20.83
CA ILE A 136 -5.39 -15.92 22.22
C ILE A 136 -6.54 -16.52 23.03
N LEU A 137 -7.76 -16.51 22.50
CA LEU A 137 -8.92 -17.08 23.14
C LEU A 137 -8.74 -18.59 23.39
N LEU A 138 -8.31 -19.34 22.37
CA LEU A 138 -8.02 -20.78 22.51
C LEU A 138 -6.99 -21.04 23.60
N PHE A 139 -5.93 -20.26 23.66
CA PHE A 139 -4.89 -20.42 24.66
C PHE A 139 -5.39 -20.08 26.07
N VAL A 140 -6.21 -19.04 26.19
CA VAL A 140 -6.83 -18.67 27.48
C VAL A 140 -7.74 -19.78 27.98
N ILE A 141 -8.63 -20.33 27.13
CA ILE A 141 -9.51 -21.45 27.49
C ILE A 141 -8.66 -22.64 27.93
N PHE A 142 -7.64 -22.97 27.14
CA PHE A 142 -6.73 -24.07 27.46
C PHE A 142 -6.06 -23.92 28.85
N ILE A 143 -5.62 -22.72 29.21
CA ILE A 143 -4.97 -22.44 30.49
C ILE A 143 -5.99 -22.49 31.63
N ILE A 144 -7.21 -21.97 31.45
CA ILE A 144 -8.25 -21.93 32.52
C ILE A 144 -8.74 -23.34 32.87
N GLU A 145 -8.78 -24.27 31.93
CA GLU A 145 -9.13 -25.66 32.17
C GLU A 145 -8.18 -26.33 33.15
N TYR A 146 -6.94 -25.83 33.29
CA TYR A 146 -5.99 -26.30 34.28
C TYR A 146 -6.16 -25.52 35.58
N LYS A 147 -6.83 -26.14 36.59
CA LYS A 147 -7.11 -25.53 37.91
C LYS A 147 -5.90 -24.83 38.53
N LYS A 148 -4.70 -25.40 38.38
CA LYS A 148 -3.45 -24.84 38.91
C LYS A 148 -2.97 -23.56 38.20
N LEU A 149 -3.41 -23.33 36.98
CA LEU A 149 -2.99 -22.19 36.12
C LEU A 149 -4.09 -21.16 35.92
N LYS A 150 -5.22 -21.26 36.58
CA LYS A 150 -6.38 -20.40 36.42
C LYS A 150 -6.03 -18.89 36.53
N TYR A 151 -5.19 -18.54 37.50
CA TYR A 151 -4.77 -17.15 37.70
C TYR A 151 -3.93 -16.63 36.52
N LEU A 152 -3.10 -17.50 35.91
CA LEU A 152 -2.37 -17.16 34.68
C LEU A 152 -3.32 -16.87 33.54
N GLY A 153 -4.43 -17.62 33.42
CA GLY A 153 -5.48 -17.35 32.43
C GLY A 153 -6.09 -15.94 32.55
N TYR A 154 -6.39 -15.51 33.78
CA TYR A 154 -6.86 -14.14 34.04
C TYR A 154 -5.83 -13.08 33.68
N LEU A 155 -4.56 -13.31 33.99
CA LEU A 155 -3.48 -12.40 33.63
C LEU A 155 -3.33 -12.28 32.12
N LEU A 156 -3.50 -13.37 31.37
CA LEU A 156 -3.50 -13.38 29.91
C LEU A 156 -4.68 -12.60 29.32
N ILE A 157 -5.86 -12.63 29.95
CA ILE A 157 -7.00 -11.80 29.54
C ILE A 157 -6.64 -10.31 29.66
N ILE A 158 -6.07 -9.90 30.80
CA ILE A 158 -5.63 -8.52 31.02
C ILE A 158 -4.59 -8.11 29.96
N PHE A 159 -3.64 -9.00 29.66
CA PHE A 159 -2.65 -8.76 28.62
C PHE A 159 -3.29 -8.62 27.22
N ALA A 160 -4.26 -9.49 26.88
CA ALA A 160 -5.00 -9.40 25.62
C ALA A 160 -5.77 -8.07 25.51
N LEU A 161 -6.39 -7.61 26.59
CA LEU A 161 -7.04 -6.29 26.64
C LEU A 161 -6.04 -5.15 26.42
N GLY A 162 -4.83 -5.27 26.98
CA GLY A 162 -3.74 -4.31 26.74
C GLY A 162 -3.31 -4.26 25.28
N LEU A 163 -3.21 -5.42 24.60
CA LEU A 163 -2.93 -5.50 23.17
C LEU A 163 -4.06 -4.87 22.33
N ALA A 164 -5.32 -5.15 22.68
CA ALA A 164 -6.49 -4.58 22.03
C ALA A 164 -6.53 -3.06 22.18
N TYR A 165 -6.27 -2.53 23.37
CA TYR A 165 -6.16 -1.09 23.62
C TYR A 165 -5.07 -0.44 22.79
N ARG A 166 -3.87 -1.06 22.72
CA ARG A 166 -2.76 -0.58 21.90
C ARG A 166 -3.15 -0.52 20.42
N GLN A 167 -3.81 -1.56 19.90
CA GLN A 167 -4.26 -1.60 18.51
C GLN A 167 -5.34 -0.57 18.24
N SER A 168 -6.29 -0.39 19.16
CA SER A 168 -7.32 0.65 19.07
C SER A 168 -6.70 2.05 18.99
N ASN A 169 -5.66 2.33 19.77
CA ASN A 169 -4.96 3.61 19.74
C ASN A 169 -4.27 3.86 18.38
N ILE A 170 -3.62 2.84 17.80
CA ILE A 170 -3.02 2.93 16.46
C ILE A 170 -4.10 3.23 15.42
N THR A 171 -5.22 2.51 15.47
CA THR A 171 -6.35 2.70 14.57
C THR A 171 -6.94 4.10 14.71
N GLY A 172 -7.13 4.59 15.93
CA GLY A 172 -7.59 5.94 16.19
C GLY A 172 -6.66 7.01 15.61
N LYS A 173 -5.34 6.82 15.73
CA LYS A 173 -4.35 7.72 15.11
C LYS A 173 -4.42 7.70 13.57
N LEU A 174 -4.61 6.53 12.96
CA LEU A 174 -4.79 6.43 11.51
C LEU A 174 -6.03 7.19 11.04
N PHE A 175 -7.17 7.02 11.71
CA PHE A 175 -8.39 7.76 11.37
C PHE A 175 -8.23 9.26 11.59
N ALA A 176 -7.57 9.69 12.67
CA ALA A 176 -7.27 11.08 12.90
C ALA A 176 -6.40 11.67 11.77
N SER A 177 -5.35 10.94 11.37
CA SER A 177 -4.49 11.32 10.25
C SER A 177 -5.26 11.42 8.94
N ASP A 178 -6.18 10.49 8.68
CA ASP A 178 -6.99 10.52 7.47
C ASP A 178 -7.96 11.70 7.43
N ASN A 179 -8.54 12.07 8.58
CA ASN A 179 -9.36 13.26 8.70
C ASN A 179 -8.56 14.56 8.45
N VAL A 180 -7.36 14.65 8.98
CA VAL A 180 -6.45 15.78 8.71
C VAL A 180 -6.12 15.84 7.23
N ARG A 181 -5.76 14.70 6.63
CA ARG A 181 -5.50 14.59 5.19
C ARG A 181 -6.70 15.06 4.37
N PHE A 182 -7.91 14.58 4.67
CA PHE A 182 -9.12 14.95 3.95
C PHE A 182 -9.36 16.48 4.00
N LYS A 183 -9.21 17.09 5.16
CA LYS A 183 -9.34 18.54 5.31
C LYS A 183 -8.28 19.31 4.50
N THR A 184 -7.04 18.87 4.56
CA THR A 184 -5.93 19.50 3.83
C THR A 184 -6.14 19.38 2.31
N ASP A 185 -6.54 18.20 1.84
CA ASP A 185 -6.84 17.98 0.43
C ASP A 185 -8.03 18.82 -0.05
N THR A 186 -9.06 18.98 0.80
CA THR A 186 -10.21 19.85 0.50
C THR A 186 -9.79 21.31 0.36
N ILE A 187 -8.96 21.80 1.28
CA ILE A 187 -8.45 23.17 1.22
C ILE A 187 -7.62 23.38 -0.05
N LEU A 188 -6.74 22.44 -0.39
CA LEU A 188 -5.92 22.51 -1.59
C LEU A 188 -6.78 22.49 -2.87
N ALA A 189 -7.74 21.55 -2.96
CA ALA A 189 -8.63 21.44 -4.11
C ALA A 189 -9.47 22.69 -4.31
N THR A 190 -10.04 23.23 -3.21
CA THR A 190 -10.84 24.45 -3.25
C THR A 190 -9.98 25.66 -3.66
N LYS A 191 -8.74 25.73 -3.16
CA LYS A 191 -7.82 26.80 -3.57
C LYS A 191 -7.49 26.71 -5.06
N ILE A 192 -7.14 25.54 -5.56
CA ILE A 192 -6.87 25.33 -6.99
C ILE A 192 -8.09 25.73 -7.82
N GLN A 193 -9.29 25.33 -7.41
CA GLN A 193 -10.53 25.70 -8.09
C GLN A 193 -10.74 27.21 -8.13
N ASN A 194 -10.61 27.88 -6.99
CA ASN A 194 -10.75 29.32 -6.90
C ASN A 194 -9.72 30.04 -7.79
N ASP A 195 -8.47 29.57 -7.77
CA ASP A 195 -7.40 30.17 -8.59
C ASP A 195 -7.67 29.96 -10.11
N ILE A 196 -8.29 28.83 -10.50
CA ILE A 196 -8.75 28.59 -11.88
C ILE A 196 -9.89 29.55 -12.25
N GLU A 197 -10.89 29.70 -11.39
CA GLU A 197 -12.05 30.56 -11.65
C GLU A 197 -11.70 32.04 -11.78
N HIS A 198 -10.62 32.48 -11.14
CA HIS A 198 -10.12 33.84 -11.24
C HIS A 198 -9.30 34.12 -12.52
N LYS A 199 -9.03 33.09 -13.34
CA LYS A 199 -8.31 33.28 -14.62
C LYS A 199 -9.25 33.84 -15.69
N ASN A 200 -8.81 34.85 -16.42
CA ASN A 200 -9.59 35.53 -17.47
C ASN A 200 -10.09 34.63 -18.60
N TRP A 201 -9.48 33.45 -18.77
CA TRP A 201 -9.84 32.47 -19.79
C TRP A 201 -10.83 31.42 -19.32
N TYR A 202 -11.21 31.41 -18.03
CA TYR A 202 -12.14 30.43 -17.47
C TYR A 202 -13.60 30.73 -17.84
N ASP A 203 -14.33 29.72 -18.27
CA ASP A 203 -15.75 29.78 -18.59
C ASP A 203 -16.48 28.61 -17.91
N LYS A 204 -17.43 28.91 -17.02
CA LYS A 204 -18.21 27.92 -16.26
C LYS A 204 -18.97 26.93 -17.16
N ASN A 205 -19.33 27.33 -18.37
CA ASN A 205 -20.11 26.52 -19.29
C ASN A 205 -19.26 25.55 -20.11
N LYS A 206 -17.95 25.65 -19.99
CA LYS A 206 -17.02 24.75 -20.69
C LYS A 206 -16.55 23.63 -19.78
N LYS A 207 -16.34 22.45 -20.38
CA LYS A 207 -15.68 21.32 -19.74
C LYS A 207 -14.19 21.37 -20.00
N TYR A 208 -13.42 21.39 -18.92
CA TYR A 208 -11.97 21.41 -18.98
C TYR A 208 -11.37 20.06 -18.62
N THR A 209 -10.25 19.71 -19.24
CA THR A 209 -9.39 18.62 -18.81
C THR A 209 -8.40 19.16 -17.78
N LEU A 210 -8.38 18.58 -16.57
CA LEU A 210 -7.46 18.99 -15.52
C LEU A 210 -6.27 18.03 -15.43
N ILE A 211 -5.06 18.58 -15.58
CA ILE A 211 -3.81 17.85 -15.47
C ILE A 211 -3.01 18.37 -14.27
N LEU A 212 -2.76 17.49 -13.34
CA LEU A 212 -1.93 17.76 -12.17
C LEU A 212 -0.55 17.18 -12.40
N LEU A 213 0.48 18.02 -12.32
CA LEU A 213 1.88 17.65 -12.46
C LEU A 213 2.60 17.78 -11.12
N GLY A 214 3.39 16.77 -10.79
CA GLY A 214 4.06 16.71 -9.50
C GLY A 214 3.16 16.17 -8.39
N LYS A 215 3.58 16.35 -7.15
CA LYS A 215 2.91 15.82 -5.95
C LYS A 215 2.77 16.89 -4.87
N GLN A 216 1.73 16.74 -4.06
CA GLN A 216 1.58 17.51 -2.83
C GLN A 216 1.29 16.55 -1.68
N GLU A 217 2.27 16.41 -0.80
CA GLU A 217 2.14 15.56 0.38
C GLU A 217 1.40 16.29 1.49
N CYS A 218 0.61 15.55 2.25
CA CYS A 218 0.05 16.08 3.49
C CYS A 218 1.10 16.02 4.60
N ASN A 219 1.70 17.17 4.91
CA ASN A 219 2.68 17.33 5.97
C ASN A 219 2.01 17.96 7.19
N SER A 220 1.54 17.14 8.13
CA SER A 220 1.06 17.61 9.41
C SER A 220 2.03 17.20 10.52
N SER A 221 2.43 18.16 11.35
CA SER A 221 3.35 17.92 12.47
C SER A 221 2.68 17.21 13.66
N ILE A 222 1.34 17.09 13.65
CA ILE A 222 0.58 16.60 14.81
C ILE A 222 0.10 15.17 14.54
N LEU A 223 0.66 14.20 15.26
CA LEU A 223 0.19 12.81 15.36
C LEU A 223 0.00 12.08 14.03
N TYR A 224 0.85 12.36 13.02
CA TYR A 224 0.63 11.84 11.69
C TYR A 224 1.13 10.40 11.56
N LEU A 225 0.20 9.46 11.50
CA LEU A 225 0.47 8.06 11.20
C LEU A 225 -0.08 7.75 9.81
N LYS A 226 0.82 7.37 8.88
CA LYS A 226 0.44 6.95 7.53
C LYS A 226 0.31 5.42 7.46
N GLY A 227 -0.77 4.95 6.85
CA GLY A 227 -0.97 3.55 6.46
C GLY A 227 -0.48 3.30 5.05
N GLU A 228 -1.07 2.31 4.37
CA GLU A 228 -0.80 2.07 2.94
C GLU A 228 -1.42 3.18 2.06
N VAL A 229 -2.65 3.55 2.36
CA VAL A 229 -3.41 4.59 1.66
C VAL A 229 -3.92 5.65 2.66
N ILE A 230 -4.26 5.22 3.87
CA ILE A 230 -4.79 6.08 4.92
C ILE A 230 -3.73 7.11 5.34
N GLY A 231 -4.12 8.37 5.38
CA GLY A 231 -3.23 9.47 5.72
C GLY A 231 -2.37 9.98 4.57
N HIS A 232 -2.43 9.37 3.39
CA HIS A 232 -1.77 9.86 2.18
C HIS A 232 -2.70 10.74 1.37
N SER A 233 -2.20 11.89 0.88
CA SER A 233 -2.96 12.81 0.06
C SER A 233 -3.41 12.19 -1.26
N PHE A 234 -4.57 12.59 -1.78
CA PHE A 234 -4.98 12.26 -3.15
C PHE A 234 -4.06 12.88 -4.20
N PHE A 235 -3.27 13.88 -3.82
CA PHE A 235 -2.31 14.58 -4.67
C PHE A 235 -0.88 14.04 -4.54
N GLU A 236 -0.65 12.89 -3.88
CA GLU A 236 0.68 12.39 -3.54
C GLU A 236 1.08 11.15 -4.36
N PHE A 237 0.13 10.28 -4.71
CA PHE A 237 0.44 8.98 -5.32
C PHE A 237 0.74 9.04 -6.80
N ASP A 238 1.77 8.26 -7.23
CA ASP A 238 2.07 7.96 -8.63
C ASP A 238 2.04 9.21 -9.54
N TYR A 239 2.55 10.32 -9.04
CA TYR A 239 2.49 11.63 -9.70
C TYR A 239 3.17 11.64 -11.08
N GLN A 240 4.03 10.65 -11.36
CA GLN A 240 4.68 10.48 -12.65
C GLN A 240 3.76 9.87 -13.72
N TYR A 241 2.63 9.32 -13.32
CA TYR A 241 1.70 8.59 -14.19
C TYR A 241 0.31 9.22 -14.18
N ILE A 242 -0.31 9.23 -15.36
CA ILE A 242 -1.67 9.73 -15.55
C ILE A 242 -2.71 9.03 -14.65
N TYR A 243 -2.52 7.73 -14.41
CA TYR A 243 -3.44 6.92 -13.60
C TYR A 243 -3.22 7.05 -12.10
N GLY A 244 -2.16 7.71 -11.66
CA GLY A 244 -1.87 7.98 -10.26
C GLY A 244 -2.63 9.21 -9.73
N THR A 245 -1.89 10.29 -9.52
CA THR A 245 -2.43 11.54 -8.96
C THR A 245 -3.62 12.06 -9.74
N ASN A 246 -3.55 12.10 -11.08
CA ASN A 246 -4.62 12.68 -11.90
C ASN A 246 -5.94 11.94 -11.73
N LYS A 247 -5.95 10.60 -11.78
CA LYS A 247 -7.18 9.84 -11.64
C LYS A 247 -7.80 10.01 -10.24
N ARG A 248 -6.98 9.96 -9.20
CA ARG A 248 -7.43 10.09 -7.81
C ARG A 248 -7.88 11.50 -7.48
N ALA A 249 -7.09 12.49 -7.85
CA ALA A 249 -7.40 13.89 -7.59
C ALA A 249 -8.62 14.36 -8.38
N ASN A 250 -8.76 13.97 -9.68
CA ASN A 250 -9.97 14.28 -10.44
C ASN A 250 -11.22 13.62 -9.83
N ALA A 251 -11.11 12.38 -9.33
CA ALA A 251 -12.20 11.76 -8.61
C ALA A 251 -12.53 12.53 -7.31
N PHE A 252 -11.53 13.03 -6.60
CA PHE A 252 -11.71 13.85 -5.41
C PHE A 252 -12.34 15.21 -5.75
N PHE A 253 -11.87 15.92 -6.78
CA PHE A 253 -12.52 17.15 -7.28
C PHE A 253 -14.00 16.93 -7.56
N ARG A 254 -14.35 15.80 -8.18
CA ARG A 254 -15.76 15.44 -8.45
C ARG A 254 -16.58 15.26 -7.19
N THR A 255 -16.02 14.72 -6.10
CA THR A 255 -16.72 14.61 -4.82
C THR A 255 -17.00 16.00 -4.18
N LEU A 256 -16.23 17.00 -4.56
CA LEU A 256 -16.43 18.39 -4.14
C LEU A 256 -17.35 19.18 -5.09
N GLY A 257 -17.90 18.54 -6.13
CA GLY A 257 -18.79 19.16 -7.10
C GLY A 257 -18.10 19.75 -8.33
N TYR A 258 -16.79 19.56 -8.51
CA TYR A 258 -16.04 20.09 -9.65
C TYR A 258 -15.85 18.98 -10.71
N ASP A 259 -16.43 19.16 -11.90
CA ASP A 259 -16.46 18.16 -12.95
C ASP A 259 -15.39 18.41 -14.03
N TYR A 260 -14.20 17.88 -13.80
CA TYR A 260 -13.12 17.90 -14.78
C TYR A 260 -13.04 16.59 -15.56
N GLN A 261 -12.58 16.68 -16.82
CA GLN A 261 -12.25 15.51 -17.62
C GLN A 261 -10.88 14.96 -17.21
N ILE A 262 -10.76 13.63 -17.28
CA ILE A 262 -9.49 12.94 -17.04
C ILE A 262 -8.67 13.04 -18.33
N PRO A 263 -7.39 13.45 -18.27
CA PRO A 263 -6.55 13.60 -19.45
C PRO A 263 -6.27 12.26 -20.15
N SER A 264 -6.08 12.30 -21.45
CA SER A 264 -5.50 11.21 -22.21
C SER A 264 -3.97 11.12 -21.97
N VAL A 265 -3.36 10.02 -22.40
CA VAL A 265 -1.91 9.82 -22.28
C VAL A 265 -1.13 10.88 -23.05
N GLU A 266 -1.64 11.24 -24.23
CA GLU A 266 -1.04 12.24 -25.13
C GLU A 266 -1.12 13.64 -24.54
N GLU A 267 -2.27 14.02 -23.96
CA GLU A 267 -2.44 15.30 -23.27
C GLU A 267 -1.52 15.41 -22.06
N PHE A 268 -1.41 14.34 -21.27
CA PHE A 268 -0.53 14.31 -20.11
C PHE A 268 0.95 14.46 -20.49
N LYS A 269 1.41 13.82 -21.59
CA LYS A 269 2.77 13.98 -22.09
C LYS A 269 3.04 15.40 -22.55
N ARG A 270 2.14 15.95 -23.37
CA ARG A 270 2.23 17.34 -23.85
C ARG A 270 2.27 18.34 -22.69
N ALA A 271 1.44 18.13 -21.67
CA ALA A 271 1.45 18.96 -20.47
C ALA A 271 2.79 18.93 -19.73
N LYS A 272 3.42 17.75 -19.63
CA LYS A 272 4.75 17.62 -19.04
C LYS A 272 5.83 18.35 -19.84
N GLU A 273 5.81 18.21 -21.15
CA GLU A 273 6.73 18.89 -22.05
C GLU A 273 6.55 20.41 -21.98
N PHE A 274 5.32 20.88 -22.07
CA PHE A 274 4.98 22.30 -21.92
C PHE A 274 5.47 22.87 -20.58
N ALA A 275 5.22 22.17 -19.47
CA ALA A 275 5.62 22.63 -18.15
C ALA A 275 7.15 22.73 -17.98
N LYS A 276 7.90 21.87 -18.70
CA LYS A 276 9.37 21.90 -18.72
C LYS A 276 9.91 23.03 -19.60
N GLU A 277 9.35 23.16 -20.81
CA GLU A 277 9.78 24.19 -21.77
C GLU A 277 9.52 25.62 -21.27
N LYS A 278 8.40 25.83 -20.60
CA LYS A 278 8.01 27.15 -20.06
C LYS A 278 8.53 27.41 -18.66
N ASP A 279 9.23 26.46 -18.05
CA ASP A 279 9.63 26.49 -16.63
C ASP A 279 8.47 26.95 -15.74
N LEU A 280 7.31 26.32 -15.92
CA LEU A 280 6.09 26.67 -15.21
C LEU A 280 6.35 26.66 -13.69
N ALA A 281 5.95 27.71 -12.99
CA ALA A 281 6.07 27.79 -11.55
C ALA A 281 5.31 26.64 -10.86
N SER A 282 5.77 26.20 -9.68
CA SER A 282 5.10 25.19 -8.88
C SER A 282 4.34 25.84 -7.72
N TYR A 283 3.21 25.23 -7.32
CA TYR A 283 2.49 25.62 -6.12
C TYR A 283 3.45 25.72 -4.91
N PRO A 284 3.34 26.72 -4.02
CA PRO A 284 2.30 27.77 -3.97
C PRO A 284 2.64 29.08 -4.68
N LYS A 285 3.66 29.11 -5.54
CA LYS A 285 4.06 30.30 -6.30
C LYS A 285 2.94 30.74 -7.27
N ASP A 286 2.91 32.02 -7.61
CA ASP A 286 2.00 32.52 -8.64
C ASP A 286 2.29 31.84 -10.00
N ASP A 287 1.28 31.80 -10.86
CA ASP A 287 1.35 31.19 -12.20
C ASP A 287 1.60 29.68 -12.27
N TYR A 288 1.33 28.94 -11.20
CA TYR A 288 1.38 27.49 -11.20
C TYR A 288 0.22 26.83 -12.00
N ILE A 289 -0.73 27.64 -12.50
CA ILE A 289 -1.89 27.22 -13.30
C ILE A 289 -1.82 27.87 -14.67
N GLN A 290 -1.79 27.07 -15.71
CA GLN A 290 -1.78 27.51 -17.09
C GLN A 290 -2.82 26.75 -17.91
N LYS A 291 -3.42 27.45 -18.90
CA LYS A 291 -4.26 26.84 -19.92
C LYS A 291 -3.43 26.58 -21.17
N ILE A 292 -3.56 25.38 -21.72
CA ILE A 292 -3.02 25.01 -23.03
C ILE A 292 -4.17 24.75 -24.00
N GLU A 293 -3.83 24.36 -25.25
CA GLU A 293 -4.81 24.04 -26.28
C GLU A 293 -5.85 23.00 -25.85
N ASN A 294 -7.01 22.99 -26.55
CA ASN A 294 -8.10 22.04 -26.31
C ASN A 294 -8.71 22.08 -24.88
N ASP A 295 -8.82 23.28 -24.31
CA ASP A 295 -9.41 23.51 -22.98
C ASP A 295 -8.76 22.65 -21.86
N THR A 296 -7.46 22.41 -21.99
CA THR A 296 -6.66 21.68 -21.01
C THR A 296 -6.01 22.64 -20.02
N ILE A 297 -6.21 22.38 -18.73
CA ILE A 297 -5.64 23.14 -17.62
C ILE A 297 -4.52 22.34 -17.00
N ILE A 298 -3.35 22.92 -16.85
CA ILE A 298 -2.21 22.36 -16.15
C ILE A 298 -2.09 23.04 -14.79
N VAL A 299 -1.93 22.22 -13.74
CA VAL A 299 -1.62 22.67 -12.38
C VAL A 299 -0.33 21.98 -11.96
N ARG A 300 0.73 22.73 -11.75
CA ARG A 300 2.00 22.20 -11.28
C ARG A 300 2.06 22.25 -9.75
N LEU A 301 2.01 21.07 -9.10
CA LEU A 301 1.97 20.93 -7.64
C LEU A 301 3.36 20.96 -7.00
N SER A 302 4.38 20.47 -7.70
CA SER A 302 5.77 20.47 -7.22
C SER A 302 6.77 20.64 -8.36
N GLU A 303 8.05 20.84 -8.02
CA GLU A 303 9.13 20.94 -9.00
C GLU A 303 9.45 19.59 -9.66
N GLU A 304 9.21 18.49 -8.97
CA GLU A 304 9.35 17.11 -9.50
C GLU A 304 8.17 16.79 -10.41
N ILE A 305 8.41 16.54 -11.69
CA ILE A 305 7.38 16.15 -12.70
C ILE A 305 7.87 15.02 -13.63
#